data_ddf62aec1ee1e10b64b679471814a670
#
_entry.id   ddf62aec1ee1e10b64b679471814a670
#
_cell.length_a   1.000
_cell.length_b   1.000
_cell.length_c   1.000
_cell.angle_alpha   90.00
_cell.angle_beta   90.00
_cell.angle_gamma   90.00
#
_symmetry.space_group_name_H-M   'P 1'
#
loop_
_entity.id
_entity.type
_entity.pdbx_description
1 polymer ?
#
loop_
_entity_poly.entity_id
_entity_poly.type
_entity_poly.pdbx_seq_one_letter_code
_entity_poly.pdbx_strand_id
1 'polypeptide(L)'
;MSAVWAKLETHVVNGAFPLQRCVGSTDHSGVFLTQSTKHAPSAVALKLIPFDPESAEAQLSRWRAAAGLSHPHLLRIFEVGECRVAGLHCLYARMEFADQTLAQLLERRALTEDEAREMLAPTLDALQYLHQRNLVQGALKPSNFLVVGNQLKLASDTVRALGERGADSSTVADVRALGVTLCEALTRLRPSGLDGAGDVELPLALPASFRGIVSRCLSREPRDRPTVAELQAWLRGDPATAESPAPARAPATRLVIRVALPSGGAPNVAAVPQRTSWRVVPLALVAFVLVALGWAGYRMISADSPVPHEAPRVEAPPPAAPGAAVLSADVEPPSAKPAASGNIPVSQVMPVVSQSSLDTIRGTLRVSVRLIVSRSGAVIAATADDPGPSRYFERRSLEASRKWTFAPSDAEAQRSMRVRFAFTRSGATASVEPLP
;
A
#
# COMPACT_ATOMS: atom_id res chain seq x y z
N MET A 1 7.70 -12.92 5.41
CA MET A 1 6.37 -13.53 5.62
C MET A 1 5.43 -13.38 4.41
N SER A 2 5.59 -12.38 3.54
CA SER A 2 4.77 -12.29 2.30
C SER A 2 4.81 -13.56 1.43
N ALA A 3 5.95 -14.25 1.37
CA ALA A 3 6.09 -15.53 0.67
C ALA A 3 5.35 -16.73 1.34
N VAL A 4 4.96 -16.60 2.61
CA VAL A 4 4.21 -17.66 3.32
C VAL A 4 2.77 -17.65 2.84
N TRP A 5 2.17 -16.46 2.67
CA TRP A 5 0.80 -16.35 2.21
C TRP A 5 0.60 -16.89 0.79
N ALA A 6 1.51 -16.62 -0.13
CA ALA A 6 1.42 -17.14 -1.49
C ALA A 6 1.41 -18.68 -1.55
N LYS A 7 2.04 -19.36 -0.58
CA LYS A 7 2.04 -20.83 -0.50
C LYS A 7 0.68 -21.42 -0.10
N LEU A 8 -0.23 -20.60 0.40
CA LEU A 8 -1.58 -21.04 0.77
C LEU A 8 -2.53 -21.08 -0.44
N GLU A 9 -2.11 -20.60 -1.61
CA GLU A 9 -2.90 -20.79 -2.83
C GLU A 9 -3.20 -22.27 -3.04
N THR A 10 -4.36 -22.59 -3.61
CA THR A 10 -4.90 -23.93 -3.82
C THR A 10 -5.42 -24.64 -2.56
N HIS A 11 -5.15 -24.16 -1.35
CA HIS A 11 -5.74 -24.73 -0.13
C HIS A 11 -7.21 -24.32 0.02
N VAL A 12 -7.94 -25.09 0.82
CA VAL A 12 -9.36 -24.81 1.12
C VAL A 12 -9.50 -24.50 2.61
N VAL A 13 -10.07 -23.34 2.91
CA VAL A 13 -10.36 -22.92 4.27
C VAL A 13 -11.73 -23.44 4.67
N ASN A 14 -11.81 -24.10 5.84
CA ASN A 14 -13.04 -24.67 6.43
C ASN A 14 -13.88 -25.54 5.45
N GLY A 15 -13.21 -26.19 4.47
CA GLY A 15 -13.90 -27.02 3.46
C GLY A 15 -14.83 -26.24 2.51
N ALA A 16 -14.85 -24.90 2.59
CA ALA A 16 -15.81 -24.06 1.89
C ALA A 16 -15.19 -22.94 1.03
N PHE A 17 -13.99 -22.49 1.37
CA PHE A 17 -13.37 -21.33 0.72
C PHE A 17 -12.05 -21.71 0.05
N PRO A 18 -12.05 -22.07 -1.24
CA PRO A 18 -10.81 -22.34 -1.97
C PRO A 18 -10.00 -21.04 -2.17
N LEU A 19 -8.75 -21.04 -1.74
CA LEU A 19 -7.83 -19.91 -1.92
C LEU A 19 -7.27 -19.96 -3.35
N GLN A 20 -7.82 -19.14 -4.25
CA GLN A 20 -7.46 -19.20 -5.67
C GLN A 20 -6.19 -18.41 -5.99
N ARG A 21 -6.12 -17.17 -5.56
CA ARG A 21 -5.01 -16.26 -5.82
C ARG A 21 -4.82 -15.32 -4.65
N CYS A 22 -3.59 -15.14 -4.22
CA CYS A 22 -3.21 -14.09 -3.27
C CYS A 22 -3.22 -12.73 -3.97
N VAL A 23 -4.17 -11.89 -3.64
CA VAL A 23 -4.36 -10.56 -4.27
C VAL A 23 -3.65 -9.45 -3.51
N GLY A 24 -3.25 -9.71 -2.26
CA GLY A 24 -2.48 -8.78 -1.44
C GLY A 24 -1.95 -9.48 -0.20
N SER A 25 -0.78 -9.07 0.25
CA SER A 25 -0.19 -9.59 1.49
C SER A 25 0.69 -8.58 2.19
N THR A 26 0.74 -8.70 3.51
CA THR A 26 1.70 -8.04 4.40
C THR A 26 2.44 -9.10 5.20
N ASP A 27 3.33 -8.70 6.09
CA ASP A 27 3.95 -9.65 7.01
C ASP A 27 2.94 -10.30 7.98
N HIS A 28 1.79 -9.67 8.19
CA HIS A 28 0.78 -10.08 9.18
C HIS A 28 -0.57 -10.44 8.57
N SER A 29 -0.73 -10.44 7.26
CA SER A 29 -2.00 -10.79 6.62
C SER A 29 -1.85 -11.22 5.17
N GLY A 30 -2.73 -12.12 4.72
CA GLY A 30 -2.92 -12.44 3.31
C GLY A 30 -4.37 -12.22 2.90
N VAL A 31 -4.61 -11.68 1.73
CA VAL A 31 -5.94 -11.52 1.12
C VAL A 31 -6.00 -12.36 -0.13
N PHE A 32 -6.99 -13.22 -0.22
CA PHE A 32 -7.14 -14.18 -1.31
C PHE A 32 -8.45 -13.98 -2.04
N LEU A 33 -8.40 -14.10 -3.35
CA LEU A 33 -9.59 -14.33 -4.14
C LEU A 33 -10.13 -15.73 -3.83
N THR A 34 -11.43 -15.82 -3.54
CA THR A 34 -12.12 -17.08 -3.34
C THR A 34 -13.51 -17.02 -3.98
N GLN A 35 -14.18 -18.15 -4.04
CA GLN A 35 -15.57 -18.24 -4.52
C GLN A 35 -16.44 -18.78 -3.37
N SER A 36 -17.67 -18.29 -3.28
CA SER A 36 -18.64 -18.86 -2.38
C SER A 36 -19.25 -20.11 -3.03
N THR A 37 -19.14 -21.26 -2.37
CA THR A 37 -19.77 -22.51 -2.85
C THR A 37 -21.27 -22.56 -2.60
N LYS A 38 -21.80 -21.65 -1.75
CA LYS A 38 -23.20 -21.71 -1.27
C LYS A 38 -24.14 -20.67 -1.90
N HIS A 39 -23.64 -19.69 -2.62
CA HIS A 39 -24.43 -18.62 -3.26
C HIS A 39 -23.90 -18.40 -4.66
N ALA A 40 -24.67 -17.71 -5.53
CA ALA A 40 -24.28 -17.42 -6.91
C ALA A 40 -22.78 -17.04 -7.00
N PRO A 41 -22.06 -17.45 -8.06
CA PRO A 41 -20.61 -17.32 -8.16
C PRO A 41 -20.19 -15.85 -8.27
N SER A 42 -20.21 -15.13 -7.18
CA SER A 42 -19.61 -13.81 -7.08
C SER A 42 -18.23 -13.95 -6.44
N ALA A 43 -17.25 -13.28 -7.04
CA ALA A 43 -15.92 -13.19 -6.48
C ALA A 43 -16.00 -12.57 -5.07
N VAL A 44 -15.40 -13.22 -4.10
CA VAL A 44 -15.27 -12.71 -2.73
C VAL A 44 -13.80 -12.73 -2.31
N ALA A 45 -13.44 -11.88 -1.39
CA ALA A 45 -12.11 -11.86 -0.80
C ALA A 45 -12.14 -12.58 0.56
N LEU A 46 -11.10 -13.36 0.84
CA LEU A 46 -10.85 -13.95 2.16
C LEU A 46 -9.56 -13.37 2.71
N LYS A 47 -9.66 -12.56 3.75
CA LYS A 47 -8.50 -12.07 4.50
C LYS A 47 -8.17 -13.08 5.60
N LEU A 48 -6.89 -13.44 5.69
CA LEU A 48 -6.33 -14.28 6.75
C LEU A 48 -5.32 -13.47 7.55
N ILE A 49 -5.36 -13.60 8.87
CA ILE A 49 -4.32 -13.14 9.79
C ILE A 49 -3.92 -14.28 10.74
N PRO A 50 -2.66 -14.36 11.19
CA PRO A 50 -2.26 -15.36 12.17
C PRO A 50 -3.10 -15.25 13.44
N PHE A 51 -3.46 -16.38 14.02
CA PHE A 51 -4.12 -16.43 15.30
C PHE A 51 -3.13 -16.06 16.41
N ASP A 52 -3.51 -15.10 17.22
CA ASP A 52 -2.81 -14.68 18.43
C ASP A 52 -3.79 -14.75 19.60
N PRO A 53 -3.57 -15.64 20.59
CA PRO A 53 -4.51 -15.85 21.71
C PRO A 53 -4.85 -14.57 22.49
N GLU A 54 -3.90 -13.63 22.60
CA GLU A 54 -4.09 -12.40 23.38
C GLU A 54 -5.00 -11.39 22.67
N SER A 55 -5.00 -11.38 21.32
CA SER A 55 -5.73 -10.40 20.53
C SER A 55 -6.88 -10.96 19.69
N ALA A 56 -6.98 -12.29 19.57
CA ALA A 56 -7.93 -12.96 18.67
C ALA A 56 -9.38 -12.57 18.92
N GLU A 57 -9.85 -12.65 20.17
CA GLU A 57 -11.25 -12.33 20.49
C GLU A 57 -11.56 -10.84 20.27
N ALA A 58 -10.64 -9.95 20.63
CA ALA A 58 -10.80 -8.52 20.36
C ALA A 58 -10.87 -8.25 18.84
N GLN A 59 -10.05 -8.95 18.04
CA GLN A 59 -10.07 -8.82 16.58
C GLN A 59 -11.38 -9.37 15.97
N LEU A 60 -11.84 -10.53 16.41
CA LEU A 60 -13.11 -11.11 15.96
C LEU A 60 -14.29 -10.22 16.35
N SER A 61 -14.29 -9.66 17.57
CA SER A 61 -15.31 -8.72 18.03
C SER A 61 -15.39 -7.48 17.14
N ARG A 62 -14.24 -6.89 16.78
CA ARG A 62 -14.18 -5.77 15.83
C ARG A 62 -14.76 -6.15 14.47
N TRP A 63 -14.36 -7.27 13.92
CA TRP A 63 -14.84 -7.72 12.61
C TRP A 63 -16.33 -8.07 12.61
N ARG A 64 -16.87 -8.67 13.71
CA ARG A 64 -18.31 -8.90 13.89
C ARG A 64 -19.09 -7.58 13.93
N ALA A 65 -18.57 -6.58 14.65
CA ALA A 65 -19.18 -5.25 14.69
C ALA A 65 -19.16 -4.58 13.29
N ALA A 66 -18.03 -4.66 12.58
CA ALA A 66 -17.90 -4.14 11.23
C ALA A 66 -18.79 -4.90 10.22
N ALA A 67 -19.03 -6.18 10.38
CA ALA A 67 -19.95 -6.97 9.55
C ALA A 67 -21.42 -6.50 9.68
N GLY A 68 -21.79 -5.88 10.81
CA GLY A 68 -23.10 -5.27 11.02
C GLY A 68 -23.27 -3.91 10.34
N LEU A 69 -22.21 -3.32 9.78
CA LEU A 69 -22.29 -2.02 9.11
C LEU A 69 -22.86 -2.17 7.70
N SER A 70 -23.74 -1.23 7.32
CA SER A 70 -24.31 -1.16 5.98
C SER A 70 -24.21 0.26 5.44
N HIS A 71 -23.30 0.48 4.51
CA HIS A 71 -23.07 1.76 3.86
C HIS A 71 -22.53 1.54 2.43
N PRO A 72 -22.99 2.31 1.41
CA PRO A 72 -22.56 2.11 0.03
C PRO A 72 -21.04 2.23 -0.17
N HIS A 73 -20.40 3.07 0.65
CA HIS A 73 -18.96 3.35 0.57
C HIS A 73 -18.13 2.66 1.66
N LEU A 74 -18.66 1.59 2.28
CA LEU A 74 -17.92 0.67 3.13
C LEU A 74 -17.89 -0.72 2.50
N LEU A 75 -16.74 -1.38 2.54
CA LEU A 75 -16.58 -2.75 2.05
C LEU A 75 -17.37 -3.70 2.94
N ARG A 76 -18.23 -4.52 2.36
CA ARG A 76 -19.07 -5.44 3.13
C ARG A 76 -18.27 -6.64 3.63
N ILE A 77 -18.38 -6.93 4.94
CA ILE A 77 -17.92 -8.17 5.55
C ILE A 77 -19.12 -9.10 5.65
N PHE A 78 -18.98 -10.34 5.17
CA PHE A 78 -20.04 -11.33 5.13
C PHE A 78 -19.96 -12.33 6.28
N GLU A 79 -18.73 -12.70 6.67
CA GLU A 79 -18.47 -13.75 7.63
C GLU A 79 -17.09 -13.61 8.24
N VAL A 80 -16.96 -13.94 9.51
CA VAL A 80 -15.68 -13.92 10.23
C VAL A 80 -15.58 -15.14 11.13
N GLY A 81 -14.37 -15.59 11.38
CA GLY A 81 -14.16 -16.75 12.27
C GLY A 81 -12.70 -17.17 12.35
N GLU A 82 -12.52 -18.36 12.87
CA GLU A 82 -11.23 -19.03 12.99
C GLU A 82 -11.13 -20.16 11.97
N CYS A 83 -9.92 -20.43 11.52
CA CYS A 83 -9.63 -21.53 10.59
C CYS A 83 -8.25 -22.12 10.82
N ARG A 84 -8.06 -23.33 10.30
CA ARG A 84 -6.74 -23.95 10.13
C ARG A 84 -6.51 -24.23 8.66
N VAL A 85 -5.38 -23.75 8.13
CA VAL A 85 -5.00 -23.95 6.73
C VAL A 85 -3.51 -24.24 6.64
N ALA A 86 -3.13 -25.33 6.00
CA ALA A 86 -1.73 -25.78 5.88
C ALA A 86 -0.97 -25.81 7.23
N GLY A 87 -1.65 -26.22 8.32
CA GLY A 87 -1.07 -26.24 9.67
C GLY A 87 -1.04 -24.90 10.39
N LEU A 88 -1.36 -23.78 9.72
CA LEU A 88 -1.44 -22.47 10.33
C LEU A 88 -2.80 -22.26 10.98
N HIS A 89 -2.83 -21.79 12.24
CA HIS A 89 -4.02 -21.29 12.88
C HIS A 89 -4.21 -19.82 12.55
N CYS A 90 -5.36 -19.45 12.01
CA CYS A 90 -5.66 -18.12 11.51
C CYS A 90 -7.05 -17.65 11.90
N LEU A 91 -7.22 -16.34 11.99
CA LEU A 91 -8.52 -15.68 11.88
C LEU A 91 -8.81 -15.37 10.42
N TYR A 92 -10.07 -15.43 10.01
CA TYR A 92 -10.49 -15.05 8.68
C TYR A 92 -11.64 -14.05 8.68
N ALA A 93 -11.63 -13.18 7.66
CA ALA A 93 -12.77 -12.34 7.30
C ALA A 93 -13.09 -12.53 5.81
N ARG A 94 -14.30 -13.01 5.52
CA ARG A 94 -14.84 -13.11 4.16
C ARG A 94 -15.57 -11.82 3.83
N MET A 95 -15.15 -11.17 2.75
CA MET A 95 -15.61 -9.83 2.40
C MET A 95 -15.84 -9.69 0.90
N GLU A 96 -16.46 -8.61 0.52
CA GLU A 96 -16.63 -8.19 -0.87
C GLU A 96 -15.26 -8.11 -1.56
N PHE A 97 -15.20 -8.60 -2.80
CA PHE A 97 -13.97 -8.54 -3.57
C PHE A 97 -13.84 -7.17 -4.24
N ALA A 98 -12.68 -6.56 -4.10
CA ALA A 98 -12.36 -5.31 -4.77
C ALA A 98 -11.57 -5.57 -6.05
N ASP A 99 -11.96 -4.91 -7.13
CA ASP A 99 -11.31 -5.02 -8.44
C ASP A 99 -9.93 -4.38 -8.44
N GLN A 100 -9.79 -3.27 -7.70
CA GLN A 100 -8.56 -2.48 -7.61
C GLN A 100 -8.48 -1.71 -6.30
N THR A 101 -7.26 -1.41 -5.85
CA THR A 101 -6.99 -0.49 -4.74
C THR A 101 -6.37 0.81 -5.27
N LEU A 102 -6.54 1.90 -4.52
CA LEU A 102 -5.83 3.16 -4.82
C LEU A 102 -4.31 2.95 -4.81
N ALA A 103 -3.78 2.10 -3.93
CA ALA A 103 -2.35 1.81 -3.90
C ALA A 103 -1.85 1.24 -5.24
N GLN A 104 -2.59 0.30 -5.85
CA GLN A 104 -2.26 -0.26 -7.16
C GLN A 104 -2.35 0.79 -8.29
N LEU A 105 -3.29 1.72 -8.20
CA LEU A 105 -3.37 2.83 -9.15
C LEU A 105 -2.15 3.75 -9.02
N LEU A 106 -1.75 4.07 -7.78
CA LEU A 106 -0.62 4.94 -7.49
C LEU A 106 0.75 4.34 -7.88
N GLU A 107 0.85 3.03 -8.07
CA GLU A 107 2.04 2.43 -8.68
C GLU A 107 2.27 2.93 -10.12
N ARG A 108 1.20 3.28 -10.82
CA ARG A 108 1.23 3.69 -12.23
C ARG A 108 1.22 5.21 -12.38
N ARG A 109 0.33 5.91 -11.70
CA ARG A 109 0.17 7.37 -11.80
C ARG A 109 -0.41 7.98 -10.52
N ALA A 110 -0.27 9.27 -10.36
CA ALA A 110 -1.03 10.04 -9.38
C ALA A 110 -2.48 10.24 -9.85
N LEU A 111 -3.35 10.64 -8.94
CA LEU A 111 -4.68 11.15 -9.28
C LEU A 111 -4.58 12.58 -9.85
N THR A 112 -5.50 12.93 -10.73
CA THR A 112 -5.78 14.33 -11.07
C THR A 112 -6.52 15.01 -9.91
N GLU A 113 -6.61 16.33 -9.94
CA GLU A 113 -7.37 17.09 -8.93
C GLU A 113 -8.86 16.72 -8.92
N ASP A 114 -9.45 16.50 -10.11
CA ASP A 114 -10.84 16.11 -10.23
C ASP A 114 -11.09 14.71 -9.68
N GLU A 115 -10.23 13.74 -10.00
CA GLU A 115 -10.29 12.39 -9.45
C GLU A 115 -10.15 12.38 -7.92
N ALA A 116 -9.30 13.25 -7.37
CA ALA A 116 -9.16 13.40 -5.92
C ALA A 116 -10.42 14.00 -5.26
N ARG A 117 -11.11 14.96 -5.93
CA ARG A 117 -12.39 15.49 -5.49
C ARG A 117 -13.49 14.43 -5.55
N GLU A 118 -13.55 13.66 -6.64
CA GLU A 118 -14.49 12.55 -6.79
C GLU A 118 -14.28 11.45 -5.73
N MET A 119 -13.03 11.16 -5.36
CA MET A 119 -12.69 10.23 -4.29
C MET A 119 -13.13 10.74 -2.91
N LEU A 120 -13.04 12.06 -2.67
CA LEU A 120 -13.33 12.64 -1.37
C LEU A 120 -14.81 12.54 -0.98
N ALA A 121 -15.75 12.78 -1.87
CA ALA A 121 -17.17 12.78 -1.54
C ALA A 121 -17.63 11.47 -0.89
N PRO A 122 -17.45 10.28 -1.51
CA PRO A 122 -17.80 9.00 -0.91
C PRO A 122 -16.99 8.67 0.34
N THR A 123 -15.72 9.12 0.41
CA THR A 123 -14.87 8.93 1.58
C THR A 123 -15.41 9.66 2.79
N LEU A 124 -15.76 10.95 2.64
CA LEU A 124 -16.28 11.77 3.70
C LEU A 124 -17.66 11.30 4.17
N ASP A 125 -18.50 10.79 3.25
CA ASP A 125 -19.78 10.19 3.57
C ASP A 125 -19.61 8.92 4.44
N ALA A 126 -18.72 8.04 4.07
CA ALA A 126 -18.38 6.85 4.88
C ALA A 126 -17.81 7.21 6.26
N LEU A 127 -16.90 8.20 6.32
CA LEU A 127 -16.35 8.66 7.60
C LEU A 127 -17.40 9.29 8.49
N GLN A 128 -18.29 10.13 7.94
CA GLN A 128 -19.40 10.70 8.69
C GLN A 128 -20.33 9.63 9.27
N TYR A 129 -20.65 8.60 8.46
CA TYR A 129 -21.46 7.46 8.89
C TYR A 129 -20.81 6.72 10.07
N LEU A 130 -19.51 6.48 10.04
CA LEU A 130 -18.76 5.83 11.12
C LEU A 130 -18.70 6.72 12.37
N HIS A 131 -18.31 7.99 12.22
CA HIS A 131 -18.13 8.92 13.33
C HIS A 131 -19.43 9.16 14.11
N GLN A 132 -20.58 9.22 13.42
CA GLN A 132 -21.91 9.32 14.05
C GLN A 132 -22.27 8.08 14.89
N ARG A 133 -21.58 6.96 14.69
CA ARG A 133 -21.77 5.69 15.43
C ARG A 133 -20.70 5.42 16.47
N ASN A 134 -19.89 6.41 16.81
CA ASN A 134 -18.71 6.27 17.66
C ASN A 134 -17.72 5.22 17.15
N LEU A 135 -17.57 5.15 15.84
CA LEU A 135 -16.59 4.32 15.14
C LEU A 135 -15.62 5.20 14.37
N VAL A 136 -14.43 4.69 14.14
CA VAL A 136 -13.41 5.29 13.27
C VAL A 136 -12.93 4.26 12.26
N GLN A 137 -12.46 4.73 11.09
CA GLN A 137 -11.90 3.82 10.09
C GLN A 137 -10.55 3.23 10.55
N GLY A 138 -9.76 4.02 11.27
CA GLY A 138 -8.58 3.59 12.04
C GLY A 138 -7.34 3.24 11.24
N ALA A 139 -7.40 3.19 9.89
CA ALA A 139 -6.25 2.87 9.03
C ALA A 139 -6.41 3.39 7.60
N LEU A 140 -6.79 4.67 7.44
CA LEU A 140 -6.86 5.29 6.12
C LEU A 140 -5.47 5.34 5.47
N LYS A 141 -5.36 4.67 4.33
CA LYS A 141 -4.15 4.61 3.49
C LYS A 141 -4.54 4.12 2.09
N PRO A 142 -3.74 4.36 1.05
CA PRO A 142 -4.13 4.00 -0.32
C PRO A 142 -4.57 2.55 -0.53
N SER A 143 -4.00 1.58 0.20
CA SER A 143 -4.40 0.17 0.09
C SER A 143 -5.78 -0.14 0.69
N ASN A 144 -6.37 0.78 1.45
CA ASN A 144 -7.70 0.66 2.07
C ASN A 144 -8.78 1.49 1.38
N PHE A 145 -8.46 2.12 0.25
CA PHE A 145 -9.41 2.70 -0.71
C PHE A 145 -9.58 1.71 -1.86
N LEU A 146 -10.77 1.19 -2.00
CA LEU A 146 -11.09 0.03 -2.82
C LEU A 146 -12.13 0.41 -3.87
N VAL A 147 -12.01 -0.15 -5.05
CA VAL A 147 -13.00 -0.03 -6.12
C VAL A 147 -13.70 -1.37 -6.28
N VAL A 148 -15.02 -1.36 -6.14
CA VAL A 148 -15.90 -2.51 -6.36
C VAL A 148 -16.89 -2.15 -7.45
N GLY A 149 -16.74 -2.73 -8.64
CA GLY A 149 -17.43 -2.24 -9.83
C GLY A 149 -17.09 -0.77 -10.08
N ASN A 150 -18.08 0.11 -10.01
CA ASN A 150 -17.89 1.55 -10.21
C ASN A 150 -17.97 2.36 -8.89
N GLN A 151 -17.90 1.71 -7.75
CA GLN A 151 -18.04 2.37 -6.46
C GLN A 151 -16.72 2.38 -5.68
N LEU A 152 -16.36 3.55 -5.15
CA LEU A 152 -15.32 3.65 -4.15
C LEU A 152 -15.86 3.21 -2.80
N LYS A 153 -15.10 2.35 -2.12
CA LYS A 153 -15.38 1.85 -0.78
C LYS A 153 -14.14 1.92 0.10
N LEU A 154 -14.32 2.21 1.37
CA LEU A 154 -13.27 2.07 2.37
C LEU A 154 -13.28 0.65 2.95
N ALA A 155 -12.11 0.14 3.25
CA ALA A 155 -11.95 -1.14 3.94
C ALA A 155 -12.64 -1.10 5.30
N SER A 156 -13.48 -2.10 5.62
CA SER A 156 -14.22 -2.16 6.90
C SER A 156 -13.53 -3.03 7.95
N ASP A 157 -12.59 -3.87 7.55
CA ASP A 157 -11.86 -4.78 8.43
C ASP A 157 -10.88 -4.07 9.38
N THR A 158 -10.68 -2.77 9.19
CA THR A 158 -9.86 -1.89 10.04
C THR A 158 -10.69 -0.98 10.94
N VAL A 159 -12.02 -0.98 10.82
CA VAL A 159 -12.93 -0.17 11.65
C VAL A 159 -12.77 -0.53 13.13
N ARG A 160 -12.77 0.48 13.99
CA ARG A 160 -12.57 0.36 15.43
C ARG A 160 -13.56 1.23 16.19
N ALA A 161 -13.74 0.92 17.48
CA ALA A 161 -14.47 1.82 18.37
C ALA A 161 -13.67 3.10 18.65
N LEU A 162 -14.37 4.21 18.77
CA LEU A 162 -13.78 5.48 19.18
C LEU A 162 -13.11 5.34 20.55
N GLY A 163 -11.86 5.76 20.67
CA GLY A 163 -11.08 5.69 21.91
C GLY A 163 -10.61 4.26 22.28
N GLU A 164 -10.65 3.31 21.36
CA GLU A 164 -10.12 1.96 21.59
C GLU A 164 -8.63 2.02 21.95
N ARG A 165 -8.23 1.28 23.02
CA ARG A 165 -6.86 1.28 23.53
C ARG A 165 -5.87 0.68 22.53
N GLY A 166 -4.65 1.21 22.53
CA GLY A 166 -3.52 0.67 21.73
C GLY A 166 -3.40 1.20 20.31
N ALA A 167 -4.30 2.08 19.87
CA ALA A 167 -4.21 2.79 18.59
C ALA A 167 -4.78 4.21 18.74
N ASP A 168 -4.37 5.14 17.86
CA ASP A 168 -5.02 6.45 17.78
C ASP A 168 -6.39 6.29 17.10
N SER A 169 -7.39 5.87 17.91
CA SER A 169 -8.75 5.60 17.49
C SER A 169 -9.60 6.83 17.72
N SER A 170 -9.28 7.91 17.02
CA SER A 170 -10.00 9.20 17.11
C SER A 170 -10.47 9.68 15.72
N THR A 171 -11.53 10.47 15.70
CA THR A 171 -12.02 11.07 14.45
C THR A 171 -11.00 12.01 13.82
N VAL A 172 -10.20 12.69 14.64
CA VAL A 172 -9.12 13.58 14.19
C VAL A 172 -7.90 12.81 13.66
N ALA A 173 -7.72 11.55 14.08
CA ALA A 173 -6.72 10.66 13.51
C ALA A 173 -7.11 10.20 12.10
N ASP A 174 -8.39 9.88 11.87
CA ASP A 174 -8.91 9.58 10.54
C ASP A 174 -8.70 10.77 9.59
N VAL A 175 -8.98 12.00 10.05
CA VAL A 175 -8.77 13.21 9.25
C VAL A 175 -7.29 13.41 8.91
N ARG A 176 -6.38 13.17 9.87
CA ARG A 176 -4.94 13.23 9.61
C ARG A 176 -4.51 12.19 8.58
N ALA A 177 -4.98 10.96 8.73
CA ALA A 177 -4.68 9.87 7.81
C ALA A 177 -5.25 10.13 6.41
N LEU A 178 -6.42 10.77 6.31
CA LEU A 178 -6.99 11.25 5.04
C LEU A 178 -6.08 12.30 4.38
N GLY A 179 -5.58 13.27 5.15
CA GLY A 179 -4.63 14.27 4.64
C GLY A 179 -3.35 13.66 4.08
N VAL A 180 -2.77 12.66 4.78
CA VAL A 180 -1.61 11.90 4.27
C VAL A 180 -1.96 11.17 2.97
N THR A 181 -3.13 10.51 2.94
CA THR A 181 -3.59 9.75 1.77
C THR A 181 -3.84 10.66 0.57
N LEU A 182 -4.44 11.84 0.76
CA LEU A 182 -4.64 12.84 -0.30
C LEU A 182 -3.31 13.33 -0.88
N CYS A 183 -2.36 13.65 -0.02
CA CYS A 183 -1.02 14.05 -0.46
C CYS A 183 -0.37 12.94 -1.31
N GLU A 184 -0.42 11.70 -0.84
CA GLU A 184 0.13 10.55 -1.54
C GLU A 184 -0.63 10.27 -2.85
N ALA A 185 -1.96 10.43 -2.86
CA ALA A 185 -2.79 10.24 -4.04
C ALA A 185 -2.47 11.25 -5.16
N LEU A 186 -2.27 12.51 -4.82
CA LEU A 186 -2.01 13.59 -5.76
C LEU A 186 -0.55 13.68 -6.22
N THR A 187 0.40 13.18 -5.42
CA THR A 187 1.83 13.37 -5.69
C THR A 187 2.62 12.07 -5.77
N ARG A 188 2.07 10.95 -5.35
CA ARG A 188 2.76 9.67 -5.10
C ARG A 188 3.88 9.77 -4.05
N LEU A 189 3.91 10.87 -3.31
CA LEU A 189 4.88 11.13 -2.24
C LEU A 189 4.14 11.32 -0.91
N ARG A 190 4.71 10.78 0.14
CA ARG A 190 4.19 11.05 1.49
C ARG A 190 4.77 12.35 2.01
N PRO A 191 3.99 13.11 2.81
CA PRO A 191 4.55 14.24 3.54
C PRO A 191 5.72 13.79 4.42
N SER A 192 6.75 14.62 4.58
CA SER A 192 7.84 14.42 5.54
C SER A 192 7.51 15.06 6.88
N GLY A 193 8.26 14.71 7.92
CA GLY A 193 8.06 15.26 9.28
C GLY A 193 6.83 14.72 10.04
N LEU A 194 6.18 13.66 9.55
CA LEU A 194 4.97 13.10 10.19
C LEU A 194 5.22 12.53 11.59
N ASP A 195 6.42 12.00 11.85
CA ASP A 195 6.79 11.28 13.08
C ASP A 195 7.72 12.11 13.98
N GLY A 196 8.05 13.33 13.58
CA GLY A 196 9.03 14.18 14.25
C GLY A 196 8.45 15.36 15.00
N ALA A 197 9.33 16.08 15.71
CA ALA A 197 9.00 17.32 16.42
C ALA A 197 8.91 18.55 15.48
N GLY A 198 9.29 18.40 14.20
CA GLY A 198 9.27 19.45 13.17
C GLY A 198 7.91 19.63 12.48
N ASP A 199 7.81 20.69 11.71
CA ASP A 199 6.64 20.94 10.87
C ASP A 199 6.52 19.89 9.77
N VAL A 200 5.29 19.59 9.39
CA VAL A 200 5.01 18.68 8.28
C VAL A 200 5.30 19.40 6.96
N GLU A 201 6.21 18.85 6.19
CA GLU A 201 6.56 19.40 4.88
C GLU A 201 5.74 18.72 3.78
N LEU A 202 5.03 19.53 3.00
CA LEU A 202 4.24 19.08 1.87
C LEU A 202 5.09 19.08 0.58
N PRO A 203 5.00 18.02 -0.24
CA PRO A 203 5.66 17.97 -1.53
C PRO A 203 5.32 19.20 -2.39
N LEU A 204 6.32 19.75 -3.11
CA LEU A 204 6.10 20.87 -4.02
C LEU A 204 5.12 20.52 -5.16
N ALA A 205 5.07 19.24 -5.53
CA ALA A 205 4.15 18.74 -6.56
C ALA A 205 2.67 18.69 -6.11
N LEU A 206 2.37 18.98 -4.83
CA LEU A 206 0.99 19.04 -4.35
C LEU A 206 0.28 20.25 -4.97
N PRO A 207 -0.87 20.04 -5.67
CA PRO A 207 -1.62 21.15 -6.28
C PRO A 207 -2.02 22.24 -5.29
N ALA A 208 -1.98 23.48 -5.74
CA ALA A 208 -2.27 24.65 -4.89
C ALA A 208 -3.68 24.60 -4.30
N SER A 209 -4.67 24.11 -5.06
CA SER A 209 -6.07 23.93 -4.64
C SER A 209 -6.25 22.98 -3.46
N PHE A 210 -5.32 22.01 -3.27
CA PHE A 210 -5.35 21.04 -2.18
C PHE A 210 -4.39 21.37 -1.03
N ARG A 211 -3.41 22.26 -1.27
CA ARG A 211 -2.34 22.55 -0.30
C ARG A 211 -2.91 23.03 1.04
N GLY A 212 -3.85 23.96 1.02
CA GLY A 212 -4.45 24.53 2.24
C GLY A 212 -5.20 23.48 3.07
N ILE A 213 -6.06 22.68 2.41
CA ILE A 213 -6.85 21.67 3.13
C ILE A 213 -5.99 20.50 3.64
N VAL A 214 -5.02 20.05 2.86
CA VAL A 214 -4.07 19.01 3.28
C VAL A 214 -3.22 19.50 4.47
N SER A 215 -2.73 20.75 4.43
CA SER A 215 -1.99 21.35 5.56
C SER A 215 -2.80 21.36 6.83
N ARG A 216 -4.09 21.76 6.77
CA ARG A 216 -5.00 21.73 7.93
C ARG A 216 -5.23 20.32 8.44
N CYS A 217 -5.47 19.34 7.57
CA CYS A 217 -5.62 17.94 7.98
C CYS A 217 -4.38 17.40 8.71
N LEU A 218 -3.20 17.89 8.35
CA LEU A 218 -1.91 17.47 8.91
C LEU A 218 -1.44 18.35 10.07
N SER A 219 -2.27 19.33 10.51
CA SER A 219 -1.94 20.16 11.67
C SER A 219 -1.51 19.30 12.85
N ARG A 220 -0.44 19.75 13.53
CA ARG A 220 0.11 19.09 14.71
C ARG A 220 -0.92 19.03 15.83
N GLU A 221 -1.58 20.16 16.09
CA GLU A 221 -2.63 20.23 17.07
C GLU A 221 -3.92 19.58 16.57
N PRO A 222 -4.43 18.53 17.22
CA PRO A 222 -5.64 17.84 16.79
C PRO A 222 -6.87 18.75 16.62
N ARG A 223 -6.99 19.77 17.48
CA ARG A 223 -8.09 20.75 17.46
C ARG A 223 -8.09 21.67 16.23
N ASP A 224 -6.95 21.85 15.58
CA ASP A 224 -6.80 22.70 14.40
C ASP A 224 -7.09 21.91 13.11
N ARG A 225 -7.26 20.59 13.20
CA ARG A 225 -7.66 19.76 12.08
C ARG A 225 -9.12 19.94 11.75
N PRO A 226 -9.51 19.99 10.47
CA PRO A 226 -10.89 20.13 10.09
C PRO A 226 -11.73 18.90 10.51
N THR A 227 -12.98 19.13 10.81
CA THR A 227 -13.98 18.06 10.94
C THR A 227 -14.37 17.50 9.58
N VAL A 228 -15.00 16.33 9.54
CA VAL A 228 -15.55 15.75 8.30
C VAL A 228 -16.56 16.71 7.67
N ALA A 229 -17.38 17.38 8.47
CA ALA A 229 -18.36 18.36 7.99
C ALA A 229 -17.71 19.59 7.31
N GLU A 230 -16.61 20.10 7.87
CA GLU A 230 -15.84 21.19 7.26
C GLU A 230 -15.16 20.74 5.94
N LEU A 231 -14.66 19.49 5.87
CA LEU A 231 -14.12 18.93 4.64
C LEU A 231 -15.21 18.79 3.56
N GLN A 232 -16.43 18.40 3.93
CA GLN A 232 -17.56 18.35 3.02
C GLN A 232 -17.98 19.76 2.53
N ALA A 233 -17.96 20.76 3.42
CA ALA A 233 -18.25 22.15 3.06
C ALA A 233 -17.18 22.69 2.09
N TRP A 234 -15.91 22.46 2.38
CA TRP A 234 -14.81 22.82 1.47
C TRP A 234 -14.96 22.16 0.10
N LEU A 235 -15.34 20.87 0.04
CA LEU A 235 -15.53 20.14 -1.20
C LEU A 235 -16.68 20.72 -2.05
N ARG A 236 -17.74 21.25 -1.40
CA ARG A 236 -18.85 21.95 -2.08
C ARG A 236 -18.47 23.35 -2.56
N GLY A 237 -17.32 23.88 -2.14
CA GLY A 237 -16.91 25.25 -2.47
C GLY A 237 -17.56 26.32 -1.59
N ASP A 238 -18.01 25.97 -0.38
CA ASP A 238 -18.61 26.91 0.56
C ASP A 238 -17.55 27.92 1.05
N PRO A 239 -17.70 29.23 0.78
CA PRO A 239 -16.66 30.24 1.02
C PRO A 239 -16.30 30.44 2.50
N ALA A 240 -17.18 30.05 3.42
CA ALA A 240 -16.93 30.16 4.87
C ALA A 240 -15.81 29.24 5.38
N THR A 241 -15.35 28.26 4.59
CA THR A 241 -14.34 27.29 5.01
C THR A 241 -12.94 27.61 4.48
N ALA A 242 -12.81 28.55 3.55
CA ALA A 242 -11.53 28.96 2.96
C ALA A 242 -10.73 29.92 3.86
N GLU A 243 -11.37 30.59 4.78
CA GLU A 243 -10.78 31.57 5.71
C GLU A 243 -11.13 31.26 7.17
N SER A 244 -10.40 30.33 7.78
CA SER A 244 -10.14 30.44 9.20
C SER A 244 -8.66 30.76 9.35
N PRO A 245 -8.29 32.04 9.50
CA PRO A 245 -6.94 32.39 9.86
C PRO A 245 -6.64 31.81 11.25
N ALA A 246 -5.41 31.26 11.39
CA ALA A 246 -4.88 30.92 12.70
C ALA A 246 -5.18 32.04 13.70
N PRO A 247 -5.57 31.73 14.96
CA PRO A 247 -5.83 32.75 15.93
C PRO A 247 -4.54 33.56 16.15
N ALA A 248 -4.50 34.77 15.60
CA ALA A 248 -3.49 35.74 15.91
C ALA A 248 -3.47 35.94 17.43
N ARG A 249 -2.33 35.72 18.04
CA ARG A 249 -2.06 36.09 19.44
C ARG A 249 -2.56 37.50 19.64
N ALA A 250 -3.68 37.65 20.36
CA ALA A 250 -4.19 38.95 20.75
C ALA A 250 -3.16 39.61 21.70
N PRO A 251 -2.71 40.84 21.39
CA PRO A 251 -2.01 41.64 22.39
C PRO A 251 -3.06 42.08 23.42
N ALA A 252 -2.68 41.95 24.70
CA ALA A 252 -3.48 42.44 25.79
C ALA A 252 -3.84 43.93 25.61
N THR A 253 -5.09 44.25 25.36
CA THR A 253 -5.54 45.64 25.22
C THR A 253 -6.48 45.97 26.35
N ARG A 254 -6.02 46.94 27.06
CA ARG A 254 -6.59 47.78 28.08
C ARG A 254 -8.00 48.25 27.72
N LEU A 255 -8.90 48.00 28.65
CA LEU A 255 -10.30 48.49 28.67
C LEU A 255 -10.34 50.02 28.61
N VAL A 256 -11.00 50.58 27.61
CA VAL A 256 -11.51 51.96 27.65
C VAL A 256 -12.98 51.96 27.20
N ILE A 257 -13.85 52.19 28.15
CA ILE A 257 -15.28 52.37 27.96
C ILE A 257 -15.53 53.74 27.32
N ARG A 258 -16.22 53.80 26.18
CA ARG A 258 -16.94 55.01 25.73
C ARG A 258 -18.30 54.63 25.20
N VAL A 259 -19.30 55.18 25.91
CA VAL A 259 -20.72 55.18 25.57
C VAL A 259 -21.00 56.30 24.54
N ALA A 260 -21.75 55.99 23.48
CA ALA A 260 -22.60 56.96 22.81
C ALA A 260 -23.65 56.28 21.94
N LEU A 261 -24.88 56.78 22.07
CA LEU A 261 -26.15 56.35 21.48
C LEU A 261 -26.38 56.96 20.07
N PRO A 262 -27.57 56.76 19.44
CA PRO A 262 -27.74 56.20 18.11
C PRO A 262 -28.36 57.20 17.10
N SER A 263 -28.37 56.83 15.83
CA SER A 263 -29.32 57.36 14.82
C SER A 263 -29.17 56.55 13.54
N GLY A 264 -30.07 55.78 13.07
CA GLY A 264 -31.29 56.13 12.37
C GLY A 264 -31.08 55.98 10.83
N GLY A 265 -31.85 55.09 10.15
CA GLY A 265 -32.12 55.23 8.72
C GLY A 265 -32.01 53.93 7.89
N ALA A 266 -33.13 53.21 7.74
CA ALA A 266 -33.40 52.45 6.52
C ALA A 266 -34.02 53.41 5.47
N PRO A 267 -34.06 53.13 4.16
CA PRO A 267 -34.75 51.97 3.59
C PRO A 267 -34.27 51.46 2.20
N ASN A 268 -34.80 50.33 1.84
CA ASN A 268 -35.46 50.02 0.54
C ASN A 268 -34.73 49.34 -0.60
N VAL A 269 -35.07 48.07 -0.81
CA VAL A 269 -35.63 47.39 -1.99
C VAL A 269 -34.90 47.53 -3.35
N ALA A 270 -34.46 46.39 -3.87
CA ALA A 270 -34.78 45.97 -5.24
C ALA A 270 -34.45 44.47 -5.47
N ALA A 271 -35.49 43.74 -5.84
CA ALA A 271 -35.40 42.36 -6.34
C ALA A 271 -34.87 42.33 -7.77
N VAL A 272 -34.03 41.37 -8.10
CA VAL A 272 -33.69 41.01 -9.50
C VAL A 272 -33.55 39.47 -9.61
N PRO A 273 -33.87 38.89 -10.77
CA PRO A 273 -34.51 37.59 -10.89
C PRO A 273 -33.53 36.39 -11.01
N GLN A 274 -34.08 35.24 -10.65
CA GLN A 274 -33.49 33.91 -10.82
C GLN A 274 -33.17 33.58 -12.27
N ARG A 275 -31.94 33.22 -12.54
CA ARG A 275 -31.53 32.52 -13.76
C ARG A 275 -31.38 31.03 -13.47
N THR A 276 -32.25 30.25 -14.09
CA THR A 276 -32.19 28.81 -14.24
C THR A 276 -30.87 28.40 -14.92
N SER A 277 -30.02 27.65 -14.22
CA SER A 277 -28.84 27.03 -14.83
C SER A 277 -29.16 25.58 -15.22
N TRP A 278 -29.01 25.31 -16.48
CA TRP A 278 -29.09 23.97 -17.06
C TRP A 278 -27.95 23.07 -16.51
N ARG A 279 -28.35 21.88 -16.12
CA ARG A 279 -27.44 20.82 -15.69
C ARG A 279 -26.69 20.31 -16.92
N VAL A 280 -25.40 20.57 -16.98
CA VAL A 280 -24.47 19.93 -17.90
C VAL A 280 -23.96 18.66 -17.23
N VAL A 281 -24.31 17.51 -17.76
CA VAL A 281 -23.75 16.21 -17.34
C VAL A 281 -22.28 16.17 -17.77
N PRO A 282 -21.33 15.88 -16.89
CA PRO A 282 -19.90 15.92 -17.26
C PRO A 282 -19.55 14.77 -18.19
N LEU A 283 -18.93 15.09 -19.31
CA LEU A 283 -18.43 14.18 -20.35
C LEU A 283 -17.35 13.18 -19.86
N ALA A 284 -16.79 13.41 -18.67
CA ALA A 284 -15.74 12.56 -18.07
C ALA A 284 -16.25 11.14 -17.74
N LEU A 285 -17.54 10.98 -17.41
CA LEU A 285 -18.14 9.68 -17.13
C LEU A 285 -18.18 8.79 -18.37
N VAL A 286 -18.30 9.38 -19.57
CA VAL A 286 -18.35 8.66 -20.85
C VAL A 286 -16.97 8.12 -21.22
N ALA A 287 -15.89 8.82 -20.94
CA ALA A 287 -14.53 8.39 -21.23
C ALA A 287 -14.11 7.18 -20.38
N PHE A 288 -14.53 7.13 -19.10
CA PHE A 288 -14.21 6.03 -18.20
C PHE A 288 -14.98 4.75 -18.56
N VAL A 289 -16.24 4.89 -18.99
CA VAL A 289 -17.07 3.77 -19.48
C VAL A 289 -16.51 3.20 -20.78
N LEU A 290 -16.01 4.04 -21.71
CA LEU A 290 -15.43 3.59 -22.98
C LEU A 290 -14.10 2.84 -22.78
N VAL A 291 -13.29 3.21 -21.82
CA VAL A 291 -12.05 2.49 -21.49
C VAL A 291 -12.35 1.14 -20.84
N ALA A 292 -13.36 1.07 -19.97
CA ALA A 292 -13.79 -0.18 -19.34
C ALA A 292 -14.43 -1.15 -20.35
N LEU A 293 -15.23 -0.64 -21.29
CA LEU A 293 -15.82 -1.43 -22.37
C LEU A 293 -14.78 -1.89 -23.40
N GLY A 294 -13.78 -1.07 -23.70
CA GLY A 294 -12.66 -1.44 -24.57
C GLY A 294 -11.82 -2.59 -24.00
N TRP A 295 -11.61 -2.59 -22.68
CA TRP A 295 -10.86 -3.65 -22.01
C TRP A 295 -11.64 -4.95 -21.85
N ALA A 296 -12.97 -4.87 -21.62
CA ALA A 296 -13.87 -6.03 -21.62
C ALA A 296 -13.97 -6.66 -23.02
N GLY A 297 -14.05 -5.85 -24.08
CA GLY A 297 -14.05 -6.31 -25.48
C GLY A 297 -12.72 -6.98 -25.88
N TYR A 298 -11.59 -6.43 -25.43
CA TYR A 298 -10.27 -7.03 -25.68
C TYR A 298 -10.12 -8.41 -25.01
N ARG A 299 -10.68 -8.61 -23.81
CA ARG A 299 -10.67 -9.92 -23.14
C ARG A 299 -11.55 -10.97 -23.81
N MET A 300 -12.67 -10.56 -24.44
CA MET A 300 -13.53 -11.51 -25.16
C MET A 300 -12.91 -11.99 -26.48
N ILE A 301 -12.11 -11.15 -27.14
CA ILE A 301 -11.46 -11.49 -28.41
C ILE A 301 -10.22 -12.38 -28.22
N SER A 302 -9.62 -12.38 -27.01
CA SER A 302 -8.43 -13.19 -26.71
C SER A 302 -8.72 -14.58 -26.16
N ALA A 303 -9.99 -14.98 -26.09
CA ALA A 303 -10.41 -16.26 -25.46
C ALA A 303 -10.67 -17.41 -26.46
N ASP A 304 -10.48 -17.19 -27.77
CA ASP A 304 -10.70 -18.23 -28.78
C ASP A 304 -9.43 -18.46 -29.61
N SER A 305 -8.64 -19.44 -29.19
CA SER A 305 -7.71 -20.16 -30.08
C SER A 305 -7.59 -21.60 -29.58
N PRO A 306 -7.88 -22.58 -30.43
CA PRO A 306 -7.95 -23.98 -30.06
C PRO A 306 -6.55 -24.60 -29.95
N VAL A 307 -6.41 -25.47 -28.97
CA VAL A 307 -5.26 -26.35 -28.74
C VAL A 307 -5.30 -27.48 -29.77
N PRO A 308 -4.23 -27.83 -30.48
CA PRO A 308 -4.10 -29.13 -31.12
C PRO A 308 -3.49 -30.13 -30.13
N HIS A 309 -4.20 -31.21 -29.92
CA HIS A 309 -3.67 -32.49 -29.42
C HIS A 309 -2.69 -33.06 -30.43
N GLU A 310 -1.55 -33.55 -30.00
CA GLU A 310 -1.12 -34.94 -30.22
C GLU A 310 0.32 -35.14 -29.75
N ALA A 311 0.50 -36.12 -28.88
CA ALA A 311 1.81 -36.68 -28.56
C ALA A 311 2.14 -37.78 -29.59
N PRO A 312 3.40 -38.03 -29.88
CA PRO A 312 3.85 -39.40 -29.75
C PRO A 312 5.09 -39.56 -28.86
N ARG A 313 5.02 -40.62 -28.13
CA ARG A 313 6.03 -41.33 -27.38
C ARG A 313 7.22 -41.69 -28.30
N VAL A 314 8.40 -41.31 -27.94
CA VAL A 314 9.63 -41.95 -28.48
C VAL A 314 10.50 -42.40 -27.34
N GLU A 315 10.85 -43.64 -27.46
CA GLU A 315 11.64 -44.59 -26.72
C GLU A 315 13.06 -44.12 -26.47
N ALA A 316 13.60 -44.47 -25.30
CA ALA A 316 14.99 -44.25 -24.92
C ALA A 316 15.93 -45.24 -25.60
N PRO A 317 17.13 -44.87 -26.01
CA PRO A 317 18.18 -45.81 -26.31
C PRO A 317 19.16 -46.01 -25.13
N PRO A 318 19.83 -47.16 -25.06
CA PRO A 318 20.59 -47.63 -23.91
C PRO A 318 22.05 -47.11 -23.86
N PRO A 319 22.79 -47.39 -22.76
CA PRO A 319 24.06 -46.78 -22.48
C PRO A 319 25.24 -47.48 -23.18
N ALA A 320 26.23 -46.73 -23.59
CA ALA A 320 27.52 -47.25 -23.99
C ALA A 320 28.66 -46.65 -23.15
N ALA A 321 29.45 -47.50 -22.55
CA ALA A 321 30.76 -47.24 -21.94
C ALA A 321 31.86 -47.75 -22.89
N PRO A 322 33.16 -47.71 -22.53
CA PRO A 322 34.06 -46.57 -22.36
C PRO A 322 35.34 -46.75 -23.27
N GLY A 323 36.16 -45.74 -23.34
CA GLY A 323 37.51 -45.89 -23.98
C GLY A 323 38.20 -44.54 -24.05
N ALA A 324 39.07 -44.32 -23.21
CA ALA A 324 40.54 -44.45 -23.19
C ALA A 324 41.29 -43.24 -23.79
N ALA A 325 42.00 -42.52 -22.91
CA ALA A 325 43.44 -42.12 -22.94
C ALA A 325 43.89 -41.17 -24.09
N VAL A 326 44.76 -40.22 -23.96
CA VAL A 326 45.95 -39.93 -23.15
C VAL A 326 46.47 -38.52 -23.52
N LEU A 327 47.21 -37.89 -22.66
CA LEU A 327 48.41 -37.09 -22.65
C LEU A 327 48.28 -35.61 -22.27
N SER A 328 48.64 -35.38 -21.08
CA SER A 328 49.73 -34.58 -20.48
C SER A 328 50.29 -33.38 -21.25
N ALA A 329 50.24 -32.24 -20.63
CA ALA A 329 51.36 -31.32 -20.53
C ALA A 329 51.24 -30.47 -19.25
N ASP A 330 52.25 -30.61 -18.41
CA ASP A 330 52.55 -29.86 -17.21
C ASP A 330 52.73 -28.37 -17.47
N VAL A 331 52.17 -27.56 -16.59
CA VAL A 331 52.81 -26.36 -16.05
C VAL A 331 52.30 -26.11 -14.64
N GLU A 332 53.11 -26.32 -13.64
CA GLU A 332 53.00 -25.92 -12.24
C GLU A 332 53.74 -24.57 -12.06
N PRO A 333 53.63 -23.93 -10.90
CA PRO A 333 52.60 -23.11 -10.25
C PRO A 333 53.08 -21.67 -9.96
N PRO A 334 52.40 -20.91 -9.11
CA PRO A 334 52.72 -20.90 -7.69
C PRO A 334 51.55 -20.88 -6.73
N SER A 335 51.78 -21.60 -5.67
CA SER A 335 51.10 -21.66 -4.39
C SER A 335 50.59 -20.32 -3.90
N ALA A 336 49.23 -20.21 -3.78
CA ALA A 336 48.57 -19.26 -2.90
C ALA A 336 47.60 -20.04 -2.02
N LYS A 337 47.69 -19.80 -0.72
CA LYS A 337 46.86 -20.36 0.38
C LYS A 337 45.40 -20.51 0.01
N PRO A 338 44.67 -21.53 0.49
CA PRO A 338 43.26 -21.67 0.25
C PRO A 338 42.51 -20.57 1.00
N ALA A 339 42.02 -19.56 0.26
CA ALA A 339 41.03 -18.66 0.72
C ALA A 339 39.72 -19.44 0.83
N ALA A 340 39.04 -19.30 1.98
CA ALA A 340 37.82 -20.01 2.34
C ALA A 340 36.79 -19.98 1.19
N SER A 341 36.54 -21.12 0.60
CA SER A 341 35.67 -21.34 -0.59
C SER A 341 34.20 -21.00 -0.36
N GLY A 342 33.79 -20.65 0.86
CA GLY A 342 32.40 -20.41 1.22
C GLY A 342 31.86 -18.99 0.97
N ASN A 343 32.69 -18.01 0.69
CA ASN A 343 32.30 -16.58 0.64
C ASN A 343 32.01 -16.11 -0.80
N ILE A 344 32.02 -16.98 -1.77
CA ILE A 344 31.71 -16.63 -3.16
C ILE A 344 30.22 -16.77 -3.42
N PRO A 345 29.54 -15.73 -3.92
CA PRO A 345 28.14 -15.85 -4.29
C PRO A 345 28.00 -16.76 -5.53
N VAL A 346 27.15 -17.77 -5.41
CA VAL A 346 26.81 -18.69 -6.51
C VAL A 346 25.76 -18.06 -7.43
N SER A 347 24.82 -17.30 -6.86
CA SER A 347 23.83 -16.56 -7.62
C SER A 347 23.68 -15.15 -7.06
N GLN A 348 23.76 -14.17 -7.96
CA GLN A 348 23.58 -12.75 -7.65
C GLN A 348 22.35 -12.23 -8.39
N VAL A 349 21.35 -11.80 -7.64
CA VAL A 349 20.17 -11.12 -8.18
C VAL A 349 20.36 -9.63 -8.01
N MET A 350 20.43 -8.89 -9.12
CA MET A 350 20.57 -7.45 -9.09
C MET A 350 19.23 -6.78 -8.74
N PRO A 351 19.25 -5.63 -8.04
CA PRO A 351 18.05 -4.86 -7.76
C PRO A 351 17.35 -4.43 -9.06
N VAL A 352 16.06 -4.77 -9.19
CA VAL A 352 15.24 -4.30 -10.32
C VAL A 352 14.79 -2.88 -10.00
N VAL A 353 15.31 -1.92 -10.73
CA VAL A 353 15.02 -0.47 -10.59
C VAL A 353 14.48 0.05 -11.91
N SER A 354 13.49 0.95 -11.85
CA SER A 354 12.98 1.58 -13.05
C SER A 354 14.00 2.58 -13.62
N GLN A 355 14.06 2.70 -14.94
CA GLN A 355 14.95 3.66 -15.62
C GLN A 355 14.69 5.10 -15.12
N SER A 356 13.41 5.46 -14.95
CA SER A 356 13.02 6.77 -14.41
C SER A 356 13.61 7.07 -13.02
N SER A 357 13.79 6.03 -12.17
CA SER A 357 14.45 6.20 -10.87
C SER A 357 15.95 6.34 -11.01
N LEU A 358 16.58 5.62 -11.94
CA LEU A 358 18.01 5.74 -12.22
C LEU A 358 18.35 7.14 -12.79
N ASP A 359 17.50 7.71 -13.63
CA ASP A 359 17.68 9.04 -14.24
C ASP A 359 17.71 10.17 -13.20
N THR A 360 17.13 9.96 -12.02
CA THR A 360 17.17 10.93 -10.91
C THR A 360 18.52 10.98 -10.19
N ILE A 361 19.38 9.99 -10.39
CA ILE A 361 20.67 9.88 -9.68
C ILE A 361 21.66 10.90 -10.25
N ARG A 362 22.22 11.73 -9.36
CA ARG A 362 23.35 12.60 -9.66
C ARG A 362 24.62 12.03 -9.01
N GLY A 363 25.44 11.32 -9.80
CA GLY A 363 26.62 10.62 -9.30
C GLY A 363 26.36 9.15 -9.00
N THR A 364 26.86 8.64 -7.87
CA THR A 364 26.70 7.24 -7.43
C THR A 364 25.98 7.19 -6.09
N LEU A 365 24.86 6.51 -6.06
CA LEU A 365 24.12 6.23 -4.82
C LEU A 365 24.56 4.85 -4.30
N ARG A 366 24.96 4.78 -3.03
CA ARG A 366 25.43 3.55 -2.39
C ARG A 366 24.44 3.09 -1.32
N VAL A 367 24.25 1.78 -1.24
CA VAL A 367 23.47 1.10 -0.20
C VAL A 367 24.23 -0.13 0.25
N SER A 368 24.41 -0.30 1.55
CA SER A 368 25.07 -1.50 2.12
C SER A 368 24.04 -2.33 2.87
N VAL A 369 24.04 -3.64 2.61
CA VAL A 369 23.16 -4.62 3.22
C VAL A 369 24.00 -5.69 3.91
N ARG A 370 23.69 -5.94 5.19
CA ARG A 370 24.25 -7.06 5.94
C ARG A 370 23.38 -8.28 5.76
N LEU A 371 24.01 -9.41 5.39
CA LEU A 371 23.37 -10.70 5.20
C LEU A 371 23.84 -11.69 6.25
N ILE A 372 22.93 -12.53 6.70
CA ILE A 372 23.24 -13.74 7.45
C ILE A 372 22.99 -14.93 6.53
N VAL A 373 24.02 -15.73 6.28
CA VAL A 373 24.03 -16.85 5.33
C VAL A 373 24.15 -18.16 6.10
N SER A 374 23.29 -19.14 5.79
CA SER A 374 23.30 -20.48 6.38
C SER A 374 24.48 -21.34 5.88
N ARG A 375 24.69 -22.50 6.50
CA ARG A 375 25.62 -23.53 5.99
C ARG A 375 25.33 -23.92 4.55
N SER A 376 24.06 -24.03 4.18
CA SER A 376 23.65 -24.39 2.81
C SER A 376 23.88 -23.26 1.79
N GLY A 377 24.31 -22.09 2.21
CA GLY A 377 24.50 -20.93 1.34
C GLY A 377 23.25 -20.07 1.11
N ALA A 378 22.13 -20.38 1.75
CA ALA A 378 20.91 -19.56 1.66
C ALA A 378 20.99 -18.34 2.57
N VAL A 379 20.49 -17.20 2.12
CA VAL A 379 20.35 -15.99 2.94
C VAL A 379 19.18 -16.15 3.91
N ILE A 380 19.46 -16.14 5.21
CA ILE A 380 18.47 -16.29 6.29
C ILE A 380 17.90 -14.92 6.66
N ALA A 381 18.76 -13.89 6.72
CA ALA A 381 18.36 -12.52 7.06
C ALA A 381 19.14 -11.51 6.22
N ALA A 382 18.48 -10.39 5.91
CA ALA A 382 19.06 -9.24 5.24
C ALA A 382 18.59 -7.96 5.95
N THR A 383 19.53 -7.14 6.41
CA THR A 383 19.27 -5.86 7.09
C THR A 383 20.11 -4.75 6.45
N ALA A 384 19.57 -3.54 6.38
CA ALA A 384 20.33 -2.39 5.89
C ALA A 384 21.42 -2.03 6.94
N ASP A 385 22.67 -1.99 6.49
CA ASP A 385 23.83 -1.58 7.30
C ASP A 385 24.12 -0.09 7.05
N ASP A 386 24.00 0.34 5.78
CA ASP A 386 23.95 1.74 5.38
C ASP A 386 22.82 1.89 4.34
N PRO A 387 21.67 2.48 4.73
CA PRO A 387 20.50 2.57 3.85
C PRO A 387 20.68 3.54 2.68
N GLY A 388 21.73 4.41 2.74
CA GLY A 388 21.91 5.47 1.77
C GLY A 388 20.80 6.54 1.84
N PRO A 389 20.80 7.51 0.91
CA PRO A 389 19.89 8.66 0.95
C PRO A 389 18.46 8.36 0.47
N SER A 390 18.15 7.12 0.02
CA SER A 390 16.87 6.81 -0.60
C SER A 390 16.31 5.47 -0.14
N ARG A 391 15.18 5.51 0.55
CA ARG A 391 14.43 4.31 0.97
C ARG A 391 13.97 3.43 -0.20
N TYR A 392 13.81 3.97 -1.38
CA TYR A 392 13.48 3.19 -2.57
C TYR A 392 14.61 2.24 -2.94
N PHE A 393 15.85 2.77 -3.06
CA PHE A 393 17.03 1.97 -3.40
C PHE A 393 17.41 1.01 -2.26
N GLU A 394 17.25 1.43 -0.99
CA GLU A 394 17.39 0.55 0.18
C GLU A 394 16.47 -0.68 0.06
N ARG A 395 15.17 -0.46 -0.14
CA ARG A 395 14.20 -1.55 -0.27
C ARG A 395 14.52 -2.49 -1.42
N ARG A 396 14.87 -1.94 -2.59
CA ARG A 396 15.24 -2.75 -3.76
C ARG A 396 16.51 -3.55 -3.53
N SER A 397 17.48 -2.99 -2.81
CA SER A 397 18.70 -3.69 -2.40
C SER A 397 18.41 -4.85 -1.45
N LEU A 398 17.54 -4.64 -0.44
CA LEU A 398 17.12 -5.68 0.48
C LEU A 398 16.34 -6.81 -0.22
N GLU A 399 15.41 -6.48 -1.13
CA GLU A 399 14.67 -7.46 -1.93
C GLU A 399 15.59 -8.33 -2.80
N ALA A 400 16.57 -7.71 -3.45
CA ALA A 400 17.56 -8.42 -4.26
C ALA A 400 18.45 -9.32 -3.41
N SER A 401 18.98 -8.78 -2.32
CA SER A 401 19.90 -9.48 -1.41
C SER A 401 19.31 -10.77 -0.82
N ARG A 402 18.01 -10.79 -0.52
CA ARG A 402 17.31 -11.98 -0.01
C ARG A 402 17.25 -13.15 -0.99
N LYS A 403 17.46 -12.87 -2.28
CA LYS A 403 17.45 -13.87 -3.35
C LYS A 403 18.85 -14.38 -3.73
N TRP A 404 19.87 -13.86 -3.06
CA TRP A 404 21.24 -14.31 -3.29
C TRP A 404 21.48 -15.69 -2.69
N THR A 405 22.34 -16.45 -3.30
CA THR A 405 22.82 -17.73 -2.77
C THR A 405 24.35 -17.76 -2.79
N PHE A 406 24.92 -18.37 -1.79
CA PHE A 406 26.37 -18.51 -1.61
C PHE A 406 26.78 -19.99 -1.67
N ALA A 407 28.05 -20.23 -1.85
CA ALA A 407 28.58 -21.60 -1.76
C ALA A 407 28.33 -22.16 -0.34
N PRO A 408 27.97 -23.46 -0.22
CA PRO A 408 27.92 -24.13 1.07
C PRO A 408 29.25 -24.06 1.80
N SER A 409 29.23 -24.02 3.12
CA SER A 409 30.43 -24.01 3.94
C SER A 409 30.21 -24.77 5.24
N ASP A 410 31.12 -25.66 5.56
CA ASP A 410 31.08 -26.44 6.78
C ASP A 410 31.78 -25.73 7.97
N ALA A 411 32.46 -24.60 7.70
CA ALA A 411 33.30 -23.93 8.68
C ALA A 411 32.50 -23.25 9.81
N GLU A 412 31.28 -22.69 9.51
CA GLU A 412 30.47 -22.00 10.49
C GLU A 412 28.97 -22.25 10.27
N ALA A 413 28.19 -22.29 11.36
CA ALA A 413 26.75 -22.49 11.31
C ALA A 413 26.02 -21.34 10.59
N GLN A 414 26.53 -20.12 10.75
CA GLN A 414 26.05 -18.90 10.10
C GLN A 414 27.22 -17.99 9.79
N ARG A 415 27.18 -17.32 8.65
CA ARG A 415 28.21 -16.37 8.20
C ARG A 415 27.60 -15.01 7.98
N SER A 416 28.32 -13.96 8.40
CA SER A 416 27.91 -12.57 8.14
C SER A 416 28.61 -12.05 6.89
N MET A 417 27.84 -11.53 5.94
CA MET A 417 28.34 -10.94 4.69
C MET A 417 27.81 -9.52 4.54
N ARG A 418 28.60 -8.63 3.94
CA ARG A 418 28.14 -7.29 3.54
C ARG A 418 28.08 -7.22 2.03
N VAL A 419 26.92 -6.84 1.51
CA VAL A 419 26.73 -6.53 0.09
C VAL A 419 26.60 -5.03 -0.07
N ARG A 420 27.44 -4.43 -0.91
CA ARG A 420 27.36 -3.02 -1.28
C ARG A 420 26.81 -2.88 -2.68
N PHE A 421 25.68 -2.23 -2.81
CA PHE A 421 25.11 -1.85 -4.10
C PHE A 421 25.51 -0.41 -4.43
N ALA A 422 25.90 -0.18 -5.68
CA ALA A 422 26.16 1.14 -6.23
C ALA A 422 25.25 1.34 -7.44
N PHE A 423 24.41 2.37 -7.38
CA PHE A 423 23.47 2.74 -8.43
C PHE A 423 23.97 3.98 -9.16
N THR A 424 23.93 3.94 -10.47
CA THR A 424 24.23 5.03 -11.38
C THR A 424 23.10 5.17 -12.40
N ARG A 425 23.11 6.17 -13.24
CA ARG A 425 22.16 6.30 -14.35
C ARG A 425 22.18 5.13 -15.33
N SER A 426 23.31 4.44 -15.44
CA SER A 426 23.51 3.30 -16.34
C SER A 426 23.11 1.95 -15.72
N GLY A 427 22.78 1.90 -14.43
CA GLY A 427 22.37 0.66 -13.77
C GLY A 427 22.92 0.52 -12.36
N ALA A 428 22.87 -0.73 -11.85
CA ALA A 428 23.33 -1.10 -10.53
C ALA A 428 24.50 -2.06 -10.61
N THR A 429 25.46 -1.94 -9.70
CA THR A 429 26.56 -2.91 -9.47
C THR A 429 26.54 -3.36 -8.02
N ALA A 430 27.08 -4.54 -7.74
CA ALA A 430 27.18 -5.07 -6.39
C ALA A 430 28.57 -5.62 -6.09
N SER A 431 29.04 -5.47 -4.87
CA SER A 431 30.25 -6.07 -4.33
C SER A 431 29.95 -6.75 -3.00
N VAL A 432 30.66 -7.83 -2.70
CA VAL A 432 30.46 -8.65 -1.49
C VAL A 432 31.74 -8.68 -0.69
N GLU A 433 31.59 -8.49 0.62
CA GLU A 433 32.69 -8.58 1.59
C GLU A 433 32.24 -9.47 2.75
N PRO A 434 33.07 -10.40 3.23
CA PRO A 434 32.81 -11.11 4.48
C PRO A 434 32.92 -10.12 5.63
N LEU A 435 32.05 -10.25 6.62
CA LEU A 435 32.16 -9.56 7.90
C LEU A 435 32.81 -10.51 8.90
N PRO A 436 33.69 -9.98 9.77
CA PRO A 436 34.34 -10.78 10.80
C PRO A 436 33.33 -11.35 11.80
#